data_8d28bbdf3156cc8a9cf18b5abc15948f
#
_entry.id   8d28bbdf3156cc8a9cf18b5abc15948f
#
_cell.length_a   1.000
_cell.length_b   1.000
_cell.length_c   1.000
_cell.angle_alpha   90.00
_cell.angle_beta   90.00
_cell.angle_gamma   90.00
#
_symmetry.space_group_name_H-M   'P 1'
#
loop_
_entity.id
_entity.type
_entity.pdbx_description
1 polymer ?
#
loop_
_entity_poly.entity_id
_entity_poly.type
_entity_poly.pdbx_seq_one_letter_code
_entity_poly.pdbx_strand_id
1 'polypeptide(L)'
;MKFLNFETGRRNPLFVIAGPCVIEDEYSCMEIASQMKQITSDLQIPYIFKASFDKANRTSYNSYRGPGVEKGLSILARIREELGIPVLTDIHTPEQVRIVAPVVDFLQTPAFLCRQTDFIRACAQSGKPVNIKKGQFLSPYDMKNVIDKARAAAIEAQVNPDNFMVCERGASFGYGNLIVDMRSLAILRQIGVPVVFDATHSVQLPGGNGVCSGGQR
;
A
#
# COMPACT_ATOMS: atom_id res chain seq x y z
N MET A 1 -4.53 -5.54 16.69
CA MET A 1 -3.29 -4.78 16.42
C MET A 1 -3.68 -3.32 16.28
N LYS A 2 -2.89 -2.41 16.85
CA LYS A 2 -3.18 -0.98 16.83
C LYS A 2 -2.26 -0.28 15.84
N PHE A 3 -2.85 0.54 14.96
CA PHE A 3 -2.13 1.46 14.09
C PHE A 3 -2.60 2.88 14.39
N LEU A 4 -1.66 3.78 14.69
CA LEU A 4 -1.99 5.16 15.04
C LEU A 4 -3.12 5.25 16.09
N ASN A 5 -4.30 5.70 15.67
CA ASN A 5 -5.48 5.95 16.50
C ASN A 5 -6.61 4.91 16.37
N PHE A 6 -6.42 3.85 15.58
CA PHE A 6 -7.43 2.79 15.41
C PHE A 6 -6.87 1.39 15.61
N GLU A 7 -7.74 0.45 15.96
CA GLU A 7 -7.43 -0.95 16.14
C GLU A 7 -7.97 -1.79 15.00
N THR A 8 -7.18 -2.78 14.58
CA THR A 8 -7.56 -3.78 13.59
C THR A 8 -7.78 -5.14 14.24
N GLY A 9 -8.71 -5.92 13.72
CA GLY A 9 -8.96 -7.26 14.22
C GLY A 9 -10.42 -7.68 14.02
N ARG A 10 -10.74 -8.93 14.34
CA ARG A 10 -12.06 -9.54 14.09
C ARG A 10 -13.25 -8.82 14.73
N ARG A 11 -13.02 -8.10 15.82
CA ARG A 11 -14.07 -7.42 16.59
C ARG A 11 -14.14 -5.93 16.30
N ASN A 12 -13.22 -5.46 15.47
CA ASN A 12 -13.14 -4.05 15.10
C ASN A 12 -13.73 -3.83 13.70
N PRO A 13 -14.21 -2.63 13.39
CA PRO A 13 -14.66 -2.31 12.04
C PRO A 13 -13.57 -2.51 11.00
N LEU A 14 -13.96 -2.68 9.75
CA LEU A 14 -13.04 -2.59 8.63
C LEU A 14 -12.44 -1.19 8.58
N PHE A 15 -11.22 -1.07 8.11
CA PHE A 15 -10.63 0.22 7.75
C PHE A 15 -10.48 0.31 6.22
N VAL A 16 -10.49 1.51 5.69
CA VAL A 16 -10.41 1.77 4.25
C VAL A 16 -9.10 2.48 3.92
N ILE A 17 -8.38 1.97 2.93
CA ILE A 17 -7.26 2.64 2.27
C ILE A 17 -7.76 3.01 0.87
N ALA A 18 -7.97 4.29 0.59
CA ALA A 18 -8.50 4.74 -0.68
C ALA A 18 -7.95 6.11 -1.09
N GLY A 19 -7.98 6.37 -2.40
CA GLY A 19 -7.51 7.60 -3.02
C GLY A 19 -7.14 7.36 -4.49
N PRO A 20 -6.66 8.39 -5.21
CA PRO A 20 -6.26 8.25 -6.59
C PRO A 20 -5.05 7.31 -6.71
N CYS A 21 -5.03 6.51 -7.78
CA CYS A 21 -3.93 5.57 -7.99
C CYS A 21 -2.56 6.27 -8.06
N VAL A 22 -2.51 7.44 -8.67
CA VAL A 22 -1.35 8.33 -8.79
C VAL A 22 -1.80 9.77 -8.56
N ILE A 23 -0.94 10.59 -7.99
CA ILE A 23 -1.18 12.02 -7.87
C ILE A 23 -1.08 12.65 -9.25
N GLU A 24 -2.18 13.18 -9.76
CA GLU A 24 -2.22 13.94 -11.01
C GLU A 24 -2.08 15.43 -10.72
N ASP A 25 -2.89 15.95 -9.83
CA ASP A 25 -2.84 17.32 -9.32
C ASP A 25 -3.28 17.38 -7.86
N GLU A 26 -2.99 18.50 -7.22
CA GLU A 26 -3.28 18.73 -5.80
C GLU A 26 -4.78 18.91 -5.53
N TYR A 27 -5.47 19.64 -6.39
CA TYR A 27 -6.88 19.93 -6.22
C TYR A 27 -7.72 18.64 -6.21
N SER A 28 -7.56 17.79 -7.22
CA SER A 28 -8.25 16.51 -7.31
C SER A 28 -7.94 15.59 -6.13
N CYS A 29 -6.69 15.56 -5.66
CA CYS A 29 -6.31 14.78 -4.49
C CYS A 29 -7.00 15.27 -3.22
N MET A 30 -7.05 16.58 -3.00
CA MET A 30 -7.70 17.18 -1.83
C MET A 30 -9.22 16.95 -1.86
N GLU A 31 -9.85 17.11 -3.03
CA GLU A 31 -11.28 16.85 -3.20
C GLU A 31 -11.63 15.39 -2.88
N ILE A 32 -10.92 14.43 -3.48
CA ILE A 32 -11.13 13.00 -3.22
C ILE A 32 -10.90 12.68 -1.73
N ALA A 33 -9.85 13.22 -1.13
CA ALA A 33 -9.54 12.99 0.28
C ALA A 33 -10.65 13.53 1.19
N SER A 34 -11.16 14.72 0.90
CA SER A 34 -12.23 15.36 1.66
C SER A 34 -13.54 14.58 1.55
N GLN A 35 -13.95 14.20 0.35
CA GLN A 35 -15.17 13.42 0.14
C GLN A 35 -15.08 12.04 0.82
N MET A 36 -13.95 11.34 0.67
CA MET A 36 -13.75 10.05 1.31
C MET A 36 -13.72 10.15 2.84
N LYS A 37 -13.12 11.23 3.39
CA LYS A 37 -13.16 11.51 4.82
C LYS A 37 -14.60 11.64 5.31
N GLN A 38 -15.44 12.40 4.61
CA GLN A 38 -16.84 12.58 4.97
C GLN A 38 -17.60 11.24 4.95
N ILE A 39 -17.51 10.49 3.84
CA ILE A 39 -18.19 9.19 3.69
C ILE A 39 -17.78 8.21 4.79
N THR A 40 -16.49 8.09 5.05
CA THR A 40 -15.98 7.14 6.05
C THR A 40 -16.29 7.58 7.48
N SER A 41 -16.34 8.88 7.74
CA SER A 41 -16.79 9.44 9.02
C SER A 41 -18.26 9.12 9.30
N ASP A 42 -19.13 9.30 8.32
CA ASP A 42 -20.57 8.99 8.42
C ASP A 42 -20.80 7.51 8.67
N LEU A 43 -19.95 6.65 8.11
CA LEU A 43 -19.98 5.20 8.29
C LEU A 43 -19.21 4.72 9.54
N GLN A 44 -18.53 5.62 10.26
CA GLN A 44 -17.66 5.29 11.40
C GLN A 44 -16.56 4.28 11.05
N ILE A 45 -15.98 4.38 9.85
CA ILE A 45 -14.92 3.52 9.34
C ILE A 45 -13.59 4.28 9.37
N PRO A 46 -12.52 3.73 10.00
CA PRO A 46 -11.19 4.32 9.93
C PRO A 46 -10.71 4.45 8.48
N TYR A 47 -10.16 5.59 8.13
CA TYR A 47 -9.74 5.93 6.78
C TYR A 47 -8.26 6.32 6.71
N ILE A 48 -7.58 5.83 5.66
CA ILE A 48 -6.22 6.19 5.30
C ILE A 48 -6.26 6.67 3.84
N PHE A 49 -5.90 7.93 3.60
CA PHE A 49 -5.75 8.41 2.23
C PHE A 49 -4.52 7.81 1.56
N LYS A 50 -4.67 7.33 0.33
CA LYS A 50 -3.57 6.73 -0.43
C LYS A 50 -3.42 7.36 -1.81
N ALA A 51 -2.22 7.84 -2.12
CA ALA A 51 -1.85 8.19 -3.49
C ALA A 51 -0.35 7.94 -3.73
N SER A 52 0.03 7.58 -4.96
CA SER A 52 1.43 7.38 -5.32
C SER A 52 2.01 8.67 -5.92
N PHE A 53 3.19 9.07 -5.48
CA PHE A 53 3.93 10.17 -6.09
C PHE A 53 4.69 9.74 -7.37
N ASP A 54 4.91 8.44 -7.54
CA ASP A 54 5.53 7.84 -8.72
C ASP A 54 4.94 6.45 -9.00
N LYS A 55 4.83 6.11 -10.26
CA LYS A 55 4.50 4.78 -10.78
C LYS A 55 5.73 4.21 -11.50
N ALA A 56 6.68 3.70 -10.72
CA ALA A 56 8.00 3.25 -11.20
C ALA A 56 7.95 2.06 -12.17
N ASN A 57 6.83 1.32 -12.23
CA ASN A 57 6.66 0.11 -13.03
C ASN A 57 5.65 0.23 -14.17
N ARG A 58 5.52 1.43 -14.75
CA ARG A 58 4.64 1.62 -15.93
C ARG A 58 5.09 0.75 -17.11
N THR A 59 4.12 0.21 -17.84
CA THR A 59 4.36 -0.63 -19.03
C THR A 59 5.02 0.17 -20.14
N SER A 60 4.54 1.39 -20.42
CA SER A 60 5.12 2.26 -21.43
C SER A 60 6.03 3.31 -20.81
N TYR A 61 7.18 3.54 -21.44
CA TYR A 61 8.14 4.58 -21.04
C TYR A 61 7.50 5.98 -21.01
N ASN A 62 6.59 6.26 -21.94
CA ASN A 62 5.93 7.58 -22.07
C ASN A 62 4.70 7.75 -21.15
N SER A 63 4.32 6.74 -20.37
CA SER A 63 3.17 6.85 -19.47
C SER A 63 3.45 7.84 -18.34
N TYR A 64 2.41 8.59 -17.96
CA TYR A 64 2.51 9.48 -16.80
C TYR A 64 2.84 8.69 -15.53
N ARG A 65 3.89 9.10 -14.85
CA ARG A 65 4.39 8.41 -13.65
C ARG A 65 3.97 9.08 -12.34
N GLY A 66 3.61 10.33 -12.36
CA GLY A 66 3.31 11.13 -11.17
C GLY A 66 4.15 12.42 -11.12
N PRO A 67 3.94 13.26 -10.08
CA PRO A 67 4.61 14.54 -9.96
C PRO A 67 6.06 14.44 -9.44
N GLY A 68 6.52 13.25 -9.06
CA GLY A 68 7.80 13.02 -8.40
C GLY A 68 7.74 13.18 -6.87
N VAL A 69 8.86 12.87 -6.22
CA VAL A 69 8.94 12.75 -4.76
C VAL A 69 8.61 14.06 -4.06
N GLU A 70 9.30 15.15 -4.39
CA GLU A 70 9.17 16.43 -3.67
C GLU A 70 7.75 16.99 -3.71
N LYS A 71 7.20 17.15 -4.91
CA LYS A 71 5.84 17.66 -5.11
C LYS A 71 4.79 16.70 -4.54
N GLY A 72 4.99 15.39 -4.74
CA GLY A 72 4.05 14.40 -4.22
C GLY A 72 4.00 14.38 -2.69
N LEU A 73 5.14 14.47 -2.03
CA LEU A 73 5.20 14.55 -0.57
C LEU A 73 4.61 15.84 -0.02
N SER A 74 4.81 16.98 -0.69
CA SER A 74 4.18 18.26 -0.31
C SER A 74 2.66 18.14 -0.34
N ILE A 75 2.08 17.53 -1.38
CA ILE A 75 0.63 17.31 -1.49
C ILE A 75 0.12 16.37 -0.38
N LEU A 76 0.82 15.26 -0.11
CA LEU A 76 0.45 14.33 0.95
C LEU A 76 0.52 14.96 2.34
N ALA A 77 1.57 15.74 2.61
CA ALA A 77 1.71 16.47 3.87
C ALA A 77 0.55 17.44 4.07
N ARG A 78 0.19 18.19 3.05
CA ARG A 78 -0.92 19.14 3.08
C ARG A 78 -2.27 18.45 3.35
N ILE A 79 -2.55 17.34 2.68
CA ILE A 79 -3.77 16.53 2.93
C ILE A 79 -3.80 16.05 4.38
N ARG A 80 -2.68 15.56 4.91
CA ARG A 80 -2.57 15.12 6.30
C ARG A 80 -2.85 16.23 7.29
N GLU A 81 -2.27 17.41 7.06
CA GLU A 81 -2.38 18.56 7.96
C GLU A 81 -3.76 19.23 7.90
N GLU A 82 -4.27 19.52 6.70
CA GLU A 82 -5.54 20.25 6.54
C GLU A 82 -6.76 19.37 6.86
N LEU A 83 -6.71 18.09 6.49
CA LEU A 83 -7.85 17.19 6.74
C LEU A 83 -7.72 16.36 8.02
N GLY A 84 -6.55 16.31 8.65
CA GLY A 84 -6.33 15.52 9.86
C GLY A 84 -6.52 14.02 9.64
N ILE A 85 -6.22 13.52 8.45
CA ILE A 85 -6.32 12.08 8.09
C ILE A 85 -4.95 11.49 7.84
N PRO A 86 -4.71 10.22 8.23
CA PRO A 86 -3.45 9.56 7.92
C PRO A 86 -3.28 9.36 6.42
N VAL A 87 -2.02 9.45 5.96
CA VAL A 87 -1.66 9.31 4.55
C VAL A 87 -0.71 8.14 4.32
N LEU A 88 -0.86 7.48 3.18
CA LEU A 88 -0.06 6.36 2.73
C LEU A 88 0.46 6.61 1.31
N THR A 89 1.71 6.25 1.04
CA THR A 89 2.26 6.20 -0.32
C THR A 89 3.17 5.01 -0.53
N ASP A 90 3.32 4.59 -1.78
CA ASP A 90 4.31 3.57 -2.14
C ASP A 90 5.70 4.19 -2.30
N ILE A 91 6.69 3.37 -1.98
CA ILE A 91 8.12 3.66 -2.14
C ILE A 91 8.76 2.57 -3.00
N HIS A 92 9.85 2.89 -3.70
CA HIS A 92 10.41 2.01 -4.72
C HIS A 92 11.89 1.68 -4.49
N THR A 93 12.60 2.47 -3.67
CA THR A 93 14.01 2.24 -3.33
C THR A 93 14.26 2.43 -1.83
N PRO A 94 15.32 1.80 -1.26
CA PRO A 94 15.67 2.00 0.16
C PRO A 94 15.96 3.47 0.51
N GLU A 95 16.52 4.24 -0.42
CA GLU A 95 16.85 5.65 -0.22
C GLU A 95 15.61 6.51 -0.02
N GLN A 96 14.52 6.19 -0.74
CA GLN A 96 13.25 6.91 -0.62
C GLN A 96 12.66 6.80 0.79
N VAL A 97 12.92 5.70 1.51
CA VAL A 97 12.41 5.52 2.88
C VAL A 97 12.79 6.70 3.77
N ARG A 98 14.04 7.17 3.69
CA ARG A 98 14.54 8.26 4.54
C ARG A 98 13.85 9.60 4.27
N ILE A 99 13.39 9.81 3.04
CA ILE A 99 12.73 11.04 2.62
C ILE A 99 11.22 10.96 2.88
N VAL A 100 10.62 9.81 2.63
CA VAL A 100 9.17 9.60 2.66
C VAL A 100 8.65 9.36 4.08
N ALA A 101 9.33 8.53 4.87
CA ALA A 101 8.86 8.14 6.20
C ALA A 101 8.61 9.31 7.18
N PRO A 102 9.37 10.42 7.18
CA PRO A 102 9.05 11.56 8.03
C PRO A 102 7.74 12.27 7.66
N VAL A 103 7.29 12.19 6.41
CA VAL A 103 6.15 12.94 5.88
C VAL A 103 4.84 12.15 5.98
N VAL A 104 4.88 10.84 5.74
CA VAL A 104 3.68 9.99 5.70
C VAL A 104 3.50 9.18 6.98
N ASP A 105 2.29 8.68 7.18
CA ASP A 105 1.95 7.85 8.34
C ASP A 105 2.13 6.35 8.06
N PHE A 106 1.94 5.93 6.82
CA PHE A 106 2.10 4.56 6.35
C PHE A 106 2.96 4.50 5.10
N LEU A 107 3.79 3.47 5.02
CA LEU A 107 4.52 3.11 3.81
C LEU A 107 3.83 1.94 3.11
N GLN A 108 3.96 1.86 1.79
CA GLN A 108 3.55 0.69 1.02
C GLN A 108 4.71 0.16 0.17
N THR A 109 4.89 -1.16 0.17
CA THR A 109 5.82 -1.80 -0.77
C THR A 109 5.06 -2.29 -2.00
N PRO A 110 5.52 -1.98 -3.22
CA PRO A 110 4.94 -2.51 -4.44
C PRO A 110 5.04 -4.04 -4.50
N ALA A 111 4.09 -4.67 -5.20
CA ALA A 111 4.02 -6.13 -5.30
C ALA A 111 5.28 -6.76 -5.90
N PHE A 112 5.88 -6.14 -6.92
CA PHE A 112 7.11 -6.65 -7.56
C PHE A 112 8.32 -6.66 -6.63
N LEU A 113 8.34 -5.80 -5.62
CA LEU A 113 9.47 -5.62 -4.71
C LEU A 113 9.30 -6.38 -3.37
N CYS A 114 8.22 -7.13 -3.21
CA CYS A 114 7.86 -7.76 -1.93
C CYS A 114 8.92 -8.76 -1.40
N ARG A 115 9.80 -9.29 -2.27
CA ARG A 115 10.88 -10.20 -1.89
C ARG A 115 12.26 -9.57 -1.76
N GLN A 116 12.43 -8.30 -2.17
CA GLN A 116 13.72 -7.62 -2.12
C GLN A 116 14.15 -7.37 -0.68
N THR A 117 15.17 -8.10 -0.23
CA THR A 117 15.56 -8.12 1.20
C THR A 117 15.92 -6.74 1.72
N ASP A 118 16.82 -6.03 1.04
CA ASP A 118 17.31 -4.74 1.52
C ASP A 118 16.21 -3.67 1.49
N PHE A 119 15.30 -3.76 0.51
CA PHE A 119 14.14 -2.88 0.44
C PHE A 119 13.15 -3.12 1.59
N ILE A 120 12.79 -4.38 1.86
CA ILE A 120 11.90 -4.74 2.98
C ILE A 120 12.53 -4.35 4.33
N ARG A 121 13.84 -4.58 4.50
CA ARG A 121 14.58 -4.16 5.69
C ARG A 121 14.52 -2.65 5.89
N ALA A 122 14.82 -1.86 4.87
CA ALA A 122 14.77 -0.41 4.95
C ALA A 122 13.38 0.10 5.36
N CYS A 123 12.31 -0.46 4.75
CA CYS A 123 10.94 -0.12 5.11
C CYS A 123 10.64 -0.43 6.58
N ALA A 124 10.99 -1.63 7.04
CA ALA A 124 10.75 -2.08 8.40
C ALA A 124 11.51 -1.26 9.45
N GLN A 125 12.76 -0.93 9.18
CA GLN A 125 13.64 -0.14 10.05
C GLN A 125 13.18 1.31 10.22
N SER A 126 12.31 1.81 9.34
CA SER A 126 11.72 3.15 9.48
C SER A 126 10.81 3.30 10.72
N GLY A 127 10.35 2.19 11.31
CA GLY A 127 9.38 2.18 12.39
C GLY A 127 7.95 2.57 12.01
N LYS A 128 7.72 2.95 10.75
CA LYS A 128 6.38 3.24 10.23
C LYS A 128 5.59 1.95 9.97
N PRO A 129 4.26 1.99 10.09
CA PRO A 129 3.42 0.92 9.57
C PRO A 129 3.63 0.70 8.08
N VAL A 130 3.81 -0.55 7.65
CA VAL A 130 4.08 -0.91 6.25
C VAL A 130 3.02 -1.85 5.70
N ASN A 131 2.33 -1.43 4.63
CA ASN A 131 1.45 -2.29 3.86
C ASN A 131 2.26 -3.02 2.77
N ILE A 132 2.50 -4.32 2.95
CA ILE A 132 3.31 -5.12 2.03
C ILE A 132 2.42 -5.83 1.03
N LYS A 133 2.45 -5.39 -0.22
CA LYS A 133 1.65 -6.01 -1.31
C LYS A 133 2.26 -7.34 -1.70
N LYS A 134 1.45 -8.40 -1.69
CA LYS A 134 1.84 -9.72 -2.20
C LYS A 134 2.14 -9.65 -3.70
N GLY A 135 3.28 -10.16 -4.11
CA GLY A 135 3.61 -10.32 -5.53
C GLY A 135 2.62 -11.24 -6.24
N GLN A 136 2.30 -10.94 -7.50
CA GLN A 136 1.41 -11.78 -8.32
C GLN A 136 1.98 -13.18 -8.56
N PHE A 137 3.30 -13.31 -8.45
CA PHE A 137 4.06 -14.56 -8.61
C PHE A 137 4.21 -15.35 -7.31
N LEU A 138 3.75 -14.79 -6.17
CA LEU A 138 4.02 -15.34 -4.85
C LEU A 138 2.81 -16.07 -4.28
N SER A 139 3.06 -17.25 -3.71
CA SER A 139 2.08 -17.96 -2.91
C SER A 139 1.72 -17.16 -1.64
N PRO A 140 0.46 -17.18 -1.18
CA PRO A 140 0.10 -16.54 0.08
C PRO A 140 0.85 -17.13 1.29
N TYR A 141 1.24 -18.41 1.25
CA TYR A 141 2.07 -19.02 2.30
C TYR A 141 3.47 -18.41 2.41
N ASP A 142 4.06 -18.03 1.28
CA ASP A 142 5.42 -17.46 1.24
C ASP A 142 5.48 -16.04 1.79
N MET A 143 4.35 -15.36 1.93
CA MET A 143 4.30 -14.04 2.57
C MET A 143 4.71 -14.09 4.03
N LYS A 144 4.62 -15.26 4.69
CA LYS A 144 5.18 -15.45 6.03
C LYS A 144 6.67 -15.10 6.07
N ASN A 145 7.45 -15.58 5.09
CA ASN A 145 8.88 -15.31 5.02
C ASN A 145 9.18 -13.81 4.82
N VAL A 146 8.32 -13.10 4.10
CA VAL A 146 8.44 -11.64 3.91
C VAL A 146 8.20 -10.90 5.24
N ILE A 147 7.16 -11.28 5.97
CA ILE A 147 6.85 -10.67 7.28
C ILE A 147 7.89 -11.02 8.33
N ASP A 148 8.36 -12.27 8.36
CA ASP A 148 9.44 -12.68 9.29
C ASP A 148 10.71 -11.86 9.05
N LYS A 149 11.07 -11.62 7.80
CA LYS A 149 12.18 -10.74 7.40
C LYS A 149 11.97 -9.29 7.88
N ALA A 150 10.76 -8.76 7.71
CA ALA A 150 10.43 -7.42 8.15
C ALA A 150 10.48 -7.29 9.68
N ARG A 151 9.95 -8.28 10.41
CA ARG A 151 10.00 -8.35 11.87
C ARG A 151 11.43 -8.39 12.39
N ALA A 152 12.27 -9.24 11.80
CA ALA A 152 13.69 -9.35 12.17
C ALA A 152 14.42 -8.00 12.00
N ALA A 153 14.18 -7.31 10.88
CA ALA A 153 14.77 -5.99 10.63
C ALA A 153 14.24 -4.90 11.57
N ALA A 154 12.97 -4.95 11.97
CA ALA A 154 12.41 -4.03 12.96
C ALA A 154 13.01 -4.25 14.36
N ILE A 155 13.17 -5.51 14.76
CA ILE A 155 13.84 -5.87 16.04
C ILE A 155 15.29 -5.37 16.04
N GLU A 156 16.04 -5.60 14.96
CA GLU A 156 17.42 -5.13 14.80
C GLU A 156 17.51 -3.59 14.93
N ALA A 157 16.53 -2.86 14.41
CA ALA A 157 16.44 -1.41 14.51
C ALA A 157 15.79 -0.89 15.81
N GLN A 158 15.40 -1.77 16.72
CA GLN A 158 14.71 -1.44 17.98
C GLN A 158 13.39 -0.68 17.81
N VAL A 159 12.66 -0.98 16.71
CA VAL A 159 11.32 -0.45 16.44
C VAL A 159 10.26 -1.54 16.56
N ASN A 160 8.99 -1.16 16.52
CA ASN A 160 7.87 -2.10 16.70
C ASN A 160 7.86 -3.20 15.63
N PRO A 161 8.05 -4.49 15.98
CA PRO A 161 8.09 -5.60 15.04
C PRO A 161 6.72 -6.03 14.50
N ASP A 162 5.64 -5.43 14.98
CA ASP A 162 4.26 -5.76 14.57
C ASP A 162 3.60 -4.66 13.73
N ASN A 163 4.36 -3.69 13.22
CA ASN A 163 3.85 -2.61 12.38
C ASN A 163 3.69 -3.01 10.89
N PHE A 164 3.17 -4.20 10.61
CA PHE A 164 3.05 -4.70 9.23
C PHE A 164 1.63 -5.15 8.91
N MET A 165 1.24 -4.95 7.64
CA MET A 165 0.05 -5.51 7.01
C MET A 165 0.47 -6.26 5.74
N VAL A 166 -0.28 -7.29 5.36
CA VAL A 166 -0.13 -7.96 4.07
C VAL A 166 -1.30 -7.63 3.18
N CYS A 167 -1.02 -7.37 1.90
CA CYS A 167 -2.07 -7.00 0.95
C CYS A 167 -2.19 -8.03 -0.17
N GLU A 168 -3.36 -8.70 -0.24
CA GLU A 168 -3.76 -9.52 -1.38
C GLU A 168 -4.18 -8.64 -2.55
N ARG A 169 -3.71 -8.96 -3.75
CA ARG A 169 -4.00 -8.19 -4.97
C ARG A 169 -4.11 -9.06 -6.24
N GLY A 170 -4.31 -10.35 -6.08
CA GLY A 170 -4.35 -11.33 -7.15
C GLY A 170 -3.00 -11.97 -7.46
N ALA A 171 -3.07 -13.11 -8.10
CA ALA A 171 -1.94 -13.88 -8.62
C ALA A 171 -2.04 -14.01 -10.14
N SER A 172 -0.90 -14.05 -10.82
CA SER A 172 -0.84 -14.27 -12.26
C SER A 172 -1.40 -15.64 -12.61
N PHE A 173 -2.27 -15.68 -13.62
CA PHE A 173 -2.85 -16.88 -14.18
C PHE A 173 -2.65 -16.89 -15.71
N GLY A 174 -1.60 -17.53 -16.15
CA GLY A 174 -1.16 -17.41 -17.54
C GLY A 174 -0.60 -16.02 -17.83
N TYR A 175 -0.79 -15.57 -19.07
CA TYR A 175 -0.34 -14.25 -19.55
C TYR A 175 -1.44 -13.21 -19.48
N GLY A 176 -1.13 -12.03 -18.92
CA GLY A 176 -2.02 -10.87 -18.97
C GLY A 176 -3.32 -11.00 -18.16
N ASN A 177 -3.42 -11.98 -17.26
CA ASN A 177 -4.61 -12.18 -16.44
C ASN A 177 -4.24 -12.36 -14.96
N LEU A 178 -5.16 -12.01 -14.07
CA LEU A 178 -5.06 -12.18 -12.63
C LEU A 178 -6.27 -12.95 -12.09
N ILE A 179 -6.01 -13.80 -11.11
CA ILE A 179 -7.05 -14.48 -10.33
C ILE A 179 -6.83 -14.16 -8.85
N VAL A 180 -7.92 -13.88 -8.15
CA VAL A 180 -7.93 -13.80 -6.68
C VAL A 180 -8.45 -15.11 -6.13
N ASP A 181 -7.60 -15.86 -5.51
CA ASP A 181 -8.03 -16.96 -4.66
C ASP A 181 -8.46 -16.38 -3.30
N MET A 182 -9.76 -16.28 -3.06
CA MET A 182 -10.29 -15.70 -1.81
C MET A 182 -9.86 -16.48 -0.55
N ARG A 183 -9.41 -17.74 -0.70
CA ARG A 183 -8.83 -18.52 0.40
C ARG A 183 -7.51 -17.91 0.88
N SER A 184 -6.83 -17.15 0.01
CA SER A 184 -5.58 -16.46 0.35
C SER A 184 -5.74 -15.51 1.55
N LEU A 185 -6.92 -14.89 1.71
CA LEU A 185 -7.20 -14.01 2.85
C LEU A 185 -7.13 -14.78 4.19
N ALA A 186 -7.69 -15.99 4.22
CA ALA A 186 -7.63 -16.87 5.39
C ALA A 186 -6.20 -17.37 5.66
N ILE A 187 -5.45 -17.69 4.61
CA ILE A 187 -4.05 -18.14 4.70
C ILE A 187 -3.16 -16.99 5.21
N LEU A 188 -3.24 -15.81 4.60
CA LEU A 188 -2.46 -14.63 4.99
C LEU A 188 -2.73 -14.22 6.45
N ARG A 189 -3.97 -14.38 6.92
CA ARG A 189 -4.30 -14.09 8.32
C ARG A 189 -3.55 -14.97 9.33
N GLN A 190 -3.14 -16.18 8.96
CA GLN A 190 -2.37 -17.07 9.83
C GLN A 190 -0.97 -16.54 10.14
N ILE A 191 -0.48 -15.57 9.38
CA ILE A 191 0.81 -14.89 9.62
C ILE A 191 0.76 -14.01 10.89
N GLY A 192 -0.45 -13.67 11.36
CA GLY A 192 -0.65 -12.88 12.58
C GLY A 192 -0.51 -11.38 12.36
N VAL A 193 -0.72 -10.88 11.13
CA VAL A 193 -0.81 -9.46 10.77
C VAL A 193 -2.15 -9.17 10.10
N PRO A 194 -2.63 -7.92 10.10
CA PRO A 194 -3.83 -7.54 9.37
C PRO A 194 -3.69 -7.82 7.87
N VAL A 195 -4.78 -8.25 7.26
CA VAL A 195 -4.86 -8.54 5.82
C VAL A 195 -5.65 -7.44 5.14
N VAL A 196 -5.04 -6.80 4.17
CA VAL A 196 -5.66 -5.83 3.26
C VAL A 196 -6.05 -6.54 1.98
N PHE A 197 -7.23 -6.27 1.46
CA PHE A 197 -7.66 -6.72 0.13
C PHE A 197 -7.69 -5.54 -0.83
N ASP A 198 -6.80 -5.56 -1.84
CA ASP A 198 -6.78 -4.56 -2.90
C ASP A 198 -7.79 -4.95 -3.99
N ALA A 199 -9.03 -4.53 -3.81
CA ALA A 199 -10.12 -4.83 -4.73
C ALA A 199 -9.93 -4.20 -6.12
N THR A 200 -9.22 -3.08 -6.19
CA THR A 200 -8.97 -2.36 -7.46
C THR A 200 -7.98 -3.09 -8.35
N HIS A 201 -6.81 -3.46 -7.80
CA HIS A 201 -5.75 -4.09 -8.60
C HIS A 201 -5.96 -5.59 -8.81
N SER A 202 -6.86 -6.21 -8.06
CA SER A 202 -7.20 -7.62 -8.22
C SER A 202 -7.91 -7.96 -9.53
N VAL A 203 -8.59 -6.98 -10.13
CA VAL A 203 -9.33 -7.13 -11.39
C VAL A 203 -8.60 -6.50 -12.58
N GLN A 204 -7.33 -6.16 -12.43
CA GLN A 204 -6.51 -5.69 -13.55
C GLN A 204 -6.26 -6.78 -14.58
N LEU A 205 -6.17 -6.38 -15.84
CA LEU A 205 -5.60 -7.15 -16.94
C LEU A 205 -4.25 -6.52 -17.30
N PRO A 206 -3.12 -7.03 -16.76
CA PRO A 206 -1.81 -6.46 -17.02
C PRO A 206 -1.49 -6.44 -18.51
N GLY A 207 -1.19 -5.24 -19.05
CA GLY A 207 -0.93 -5.07 -20.49
C GLY A 207 -2.16 -5.26 -21.39
N GLY A 208 -3.37 -5.39 -20.84
CA GLY A 208 -4.59 -5.68 -21.60
C GLY A 208 -4.97 -4.64 -22.67
N ASN A 209 -4.47 -3.40 -22.51
CA ASN A 209 -4.61 -2.32 -23.50
C ASN A 209 -3.28 -1.97 -24.19
N GLY A 210 -2.36 -2.94 -24.33
CA GLY A 210 -1.06 -2.76 -24.95
C GLY A 210 -0.09 -1.96 -24.08
N VAL A 211 -0.20 -0.64 -24.08
CA VAL A 211 0.68 0.29 -23.35
C VAL A 211 0.26 0.56 -21.90
N CYS A 212 -0.91 0.10 -21.51
CA CYS A 212 -1.43 0.23 -20.14
C CYS A 212 -2.23 -0.99 -19.71
N SER A 213 -2.48 -1.11 -18.40
CA SER A 213 -3.33 -2.17 -17.88
C SER A 213 -4.79 -1.91 -18.24
N GLY A 214 -5.48 -2.95 -18.71
CA GLY A 214 -6.94 -3.03 -18.77
C GLY A 214 -7.52 -3.51 -17.45
N GLY A 215 -8.82 -3.79 -17.43
CA GLY A 215 -9.50 -4.38 -16.28
C GLY A 215 -10.99 -4.52 -16.50
N GLN A 216 -11.58 -5.41 -15.73
CA GLN A 216 -13.03 -5.49 -15.58
C GLN A 216 -13.42 -4.60 -14.40
N ARG A 217 -14.46 -3.81 -14.57
CA ARG A 217 -15.04 -2.95 -13.53
C ARG A 217 -16.42 -3.45 -13.18
#